data_df2c51480d23b1bdfb078e30cc0d2998
#
_entry.id   df2c51480d23b1bdfb078e30cc0d2998
#
_cell.length_a   1.000
_cell.length_b   1.000
_cell.length_c   1.000
_cell.angle_alpha   90.00
_cell.angle_beta   90.00
_cell.angle_gamma   90.00
#
_symmetry.space_group_name_H-M   'P 1'
#
loop_
_entity.id
_entity.type
_entity.pdbx_description
1 polymer ?
#
loop_
_entity_poly.entity_id
_entity_poly.type
_entity_poly.pdbx_seq_one_letter_code
_entity_poly.pdbx_strand_id
1 'polypeptide(L)'
;MKKKDEEKVSGLPENAYRELKEGEVYKPILSPDKQYREVTPWSVFWGLVMAVLFSAAAAFLGLKVGQVFEAAIPIAIIAVGLSSGFKRKNALGENVIIQSIGANSGVIVAGAIFTLPALYILQDKYPAVSYTHLTLPTIRLV
;
A
#
# COMPACT_ATOMS: atom_id res chain seq x y z
N MET A 1 -0.76 27.19 -34.67
CA MET A 1 -0.37 26.82 -33.30
C MET A 1 -1.64 26.39 -32.55
N LYS A 2 -1.92 25.07 -32.47
CA LYS A 2 -3.05 24.54 -31.67
C LYS A 2 -2.65 24.52 -30.20
N LYS A 3 -3.29 25.34 -29.39
CA LYS A 3 -3.27 25.23 -27.91
C LYS A 3 -3.74 23.82 -27.56
N LYS A 4 -2.86 23.02 -27.00
CA LYS A 4 -3.17 21.73 -26.41
C LYS A 4 -3.90 22.07 -25.11
N ASP A 5 -5.21 21.92 -25.12
CA ASP A 5 -6.03 22.04 -23.92
C ASP A 5 -5.48 21.04 -22.92
N GLU A 6 -4.82 21.55 -21.89
CA GLU A 6 -4.49 20.78 -20.67
C GLU A 6 -5.82 20.57 -19.94
N GLU A 7 -6.49 19.49 -20.31
CA GLU A 7 -7.67 18.99 -19.63
C GLU A 7 -7.25 18.70 -18.17
N LYS A 8 -7.54 19.63 -17.27
CA LYS A 8 -7.46 19.41 -15.85
C LYS A 8 -8.48 18.32 -15.52
N VAL A 9 -8.02 17.08 -15.39
CA VAL A 9 -8.83 15.97 -14.92
C VAL A 9 -9.09 16.19 -13.43
N SER A 10 -10.11 16.97 -13.13
CA SER A 10 -10.58 17.21 -11.76
C SER A 10 -11.85 16.39 -11.47
N GLY A 11 -11.82 15.08 -11.69
CA GLY A 11 -12.93 14.20 -11.39
C GLY A 11 -13.20 13.17 -12.48
N LEU A 12 -14.10 12.25 -12.19
CA LEU A 12 -14.63 11.31 -13.17
C LEU A 12 -15.52 12.05 -14.17
N PRO A 13 -15.58 11.61 -15.46
CA PRO A 13 -16.48 12.20 -16.43
C PRO A 13 -17.96 12.05 -15.96
N GLU A 14 -18.82 13.00 -16.36
CA GLU A 14 -20.24 12.98 -15.93
C GLU A 14 -20.97 11.68 -16.24
N ASN A 15 -20.60 11.01 -17.32
CA ASN A 15 -21.19 9.73 -17.71
C ASN A 15 -20.73 8.54 -16.82
N ALA A 16 -19.83 8.75 -15.86
CA ALA A 16 -19.48 7.74 -14.86
C ALA A 16 -20.54 7.58 -13.76
N TYR A 17 -21.42 8.57 -13.59
CA TYR A 17 -22.41 8.62 -12.50
C TYR A 17 -23.85 8.32 -12.96
N ARG A 18 -24.04 7.99 -14.23
CA ARG A 18 -25.34 7.68 -14.80
C ARG A 18 -25.27 6.50 -15.75
N GLU A 19 -26.40 5.88 -16.07
CA GLU A 19 -26.50 4.87 -17.10
C GLU A 19 -26.10 5.45 -18.48
N LEU A 20 -25.27 4.71 -19.20
CA LEU A 20 -24.83 5.07 -20.55
C LEU A 20 -26.04 4.98 -21.51
N LYS A 21 -26.22 5.99 -22.32
CA LYS A 21 -27.22 5.98 -23.42
C LYS A 21 -26.74 5.08 -24.56
N GLU A 22 -27.67 4.54 -25.33
CA GLU A 22 -27.34 3.77 -26.53
C GLU A 22 -26.39 4.55 -27.46
N GLY A 23 -25.21 3.96 -27.75
CA GLY A 23 -24.18 4.60 -28.57
C GLY A 23 -23.15 5.47 -27.81
N GLU A 24 -23.33 5.67 -26.49
CA GLU A 24 -22.39 6.42 -25.66
C GLU A 24 -21.29 5.47 -25.13
N VAL A 25 -20.02 5.85 -25.31
CA VAL A 25 -18.87 5.07 -24.85
C VAL A 25 -18.26 5.75 -23.62
N TYR A 26 -18.11 5.00 -22.53
CA TYR A 26 -17.38 5.46 -21.35
C TYR A 26 -15.89 5.61 -21.64
N LYS A 27 -15.32 6.79 -21.35
CA LYS A 27 -13.87 7.03 -21.41
C LYS A 27 -13.28 6.89 -20.02
N PRO A 28 -12.55 5.80 -19.72
CA PRO A 28 -11.86 5.65 -18.44
C PRO A 28 -10.74 6.68 -18.29
N ILE A 29 -10.43 7.05 -17.07
CA ILE A 29 -9.30 7.96 -16.74
C ILE A 29 -7.99 7.38 -17.25
N LEU A 30 -7.81 6.06 -17.08
CA LEU A 30 -6.70 5.31 -17.64
C LEU A 30 -7.17 4.65 -18.94
N SER A 31 -6.67 5.13 -20.07
CA SER A 31 -6.99 4.54 -21.37
C SER A 31 -6.34 3.15 -21.48
N PRO A 32 -7.06 2.10 -21.93
CA PRO A 32 -6.50 0.76 -22.09
C PRO A 32 -5.39 0.70 -23.15
N ASP A 33 -5.37 1.63 -24.09
CA ASP A 33 -4.40 1.69 -25.19
C ASP A 33 -3.06 2.32 -24.80
N LYS A 34 -2.94 2.88 -23.60
CA LYS A 34 -1.71 3.52 -23.12
C LYS A 34 -1.07 2.71 -22.02
N GLN A 35 0.20 2.36 -22.22
CA GLN A 35 1.02 1.78 -21.15
C GLN A 35 1.45 2.90 -20.21
N TYR A 36 0.96 2.85 -18.98
CA TYR A 36 1.36 3.75 -17.91
C TYR A 36 2.50 3.13 -17.12
N ARG A 37 3.55 3.90 -16.86
CA ARG A 37 4.60 3.50 -15.94
C ARG A 37 4.10 3.71 -14.51
N GLU A 38 3.65 2.65 -13.88
CA GLU A 38 3.16 2.67 -12.50
C GLU A 38 4.31 2.51 -11.51
N VAL A 39 5.20 1.54 -11.79
CA VAL A 39 6.39 1.29 -10.96
C VAL A 39 7.52 2.21 -11.43
N THR A 40 7.83 3.21 -10.62
CA THR A 40 8.94 4.12 -10.81
C THR A 40 9.90 4.05 -9.61
N PRO A 41 11.20 4.35 -9.78
CA PRO A 41 12.12 4.42 -8.64
C PRO A 41 11.64 5.38 -7.56
N TRP A 42 10.92 6.41 -7.94
CA TRP A 42 10.28 7.36 -7.05
C TRP A 42 9.20 6.70 -6.17
N SER A 43 8.27 5.96 -6.79
CA SER A 43 7.19 5.29 -6.06
C SER A 43 7.73 4.22 -5.12
N VAL A 44 8.74 3.46 -5.54
CA VAL A 44 9.39 2.44 -4.69
C VAL A 44 10.11 3.10 -3.52
N PHE A 45 10.88 4.16 -3.76
CA PHE A 45 11.61 4.88 -2.70
C PHE A 45 10.65 5.42 -1.63
N TRP A 46 9.60 6.15 -2.04
CA TRP A 46 8.63 6.68 -1.09
C TRP A 46 7.78 5.60 -0.43
N GLY A 47 7.47 4.53 -1.14
CA GLY A 47 6.80 3.36 -0.57
C GLY A 47 7.62 2.73 0.56
N LEU A 48 8.93 2.55 0.35
CA LEU A 48 9.85 2.03 1.39
C LEU A 48 9.99 2.97 2.57
N VAL A 49 10.13 4.28 2.33
CA VAL A 49 10.18 5.28 3.41
C VAL A 49 8.90 5.21 4.27
N MET A 50 7.73 5.18 3.63
CA MET A 50 6.45 5.02 4.33
C MET A 50 6.36 3.69 5.07
N ALA A 51 6.80 2.59 4.46
CA ALA A 51 6.81 1.28 5.11
C ALA A 51 7.63 1.29 6.42
N VAL A 52 8.82 1.87 6.41
CA VAL A 52 9.67 1.97 7.61
C VAL A 52 9.03 2.84 8.69
N LEU A 53 8.56 4.04 8.32
CA LEU A 53 7.94 4.97 9.26
C LEU A 53 6.68 4.38 9.91
N PHE A 54 5.79 3.82 9.10
CA PHE A 54 4.54 3.25 9.61
C PHE A 54 4.73 1.90 10.30
N SER A 55 5.74 1.11 9.96
CA SER A 55 6.12 -0.08 10.73
C SER A 55 6.56 0.29 12.14
N ALA A 56 7.42 1.31 12.28
CA ALA A 56 7.86 1.78 13.60
C ALA A 56 6.69 2.32 14.43
N ALA A 57 5.82 3.12 13.82
CA ALA A 57 4.64 3.66 14.48
C ALA A 57 3.64 2.56 14.89
N ALA A 58 3.37 1.59 14.00
CA ALA A 58 2.48 0.48 14.27
C ALA A 58 3.04 -0.44 15.36
N ALA A 59 4.34 -0.72 15.36
CA ALA A 59 5.00 -1.50 16.41
C ALA A 59 4.90 -0.81 17.77
N PHE A 60 5.17 0.49 17.82
CA PHE A 60 5.06 1.26 19.06
C PHE A 60 3.62 1.26 19.62
N LEU A 61 2.63 1.52 18.78
CA LEU A 61 1.23 1.51 19.19
C LEU A 61 0.76 0.10 19.57
N GLY A 62 1.13 -0.92 18.80
CA GLY A 62 0.78 -2.30 19.08
C GLY A 62 1.31 -2.79 20.42
N LEU A 63 2.55 -2.47 20.75
CA LEU A 63 3.15 -2.84 22.03
C LEU A 63 2.58 -2.04 23.22
N LYS A 64 2.21 -0.77 23.01
CA LYS A 64 1.73 0.11 24.08
C LYS A 64 0.23 -0.02 24.35
N VAL A 65 -0.56 -0.16 23.31
CA VAL A 65 -2.04 -0.12 23.39
C VAL A 65 -2.65 -1.51 23.10
N GLY A 66 -1.88 -2.42 22.51
CA GLY A 66 -2.37 -3.74 22.12
C GLY A 66 -3.26 -3.72 20.87
N GLN A 67 -3.26 -2.62 20.14
CA GLN A 67 -4.03 -2.48 18.89
C GLN A 67 -3.13 -2.08 17.72
N VAL A 68 -3.41 -2.64 16.56
CA VAL A 68 -2.72 -2.30 15.31
C VAL A 68 -3.68 -1.49 14.46
N PHE A 69 -3.23 -0.32 13.98
CA PHE A 69 -4.02 0.53 13.12
C PHE A 69 -3.75 0.21 11.64
N GLU A 70 -4.75 0.45 10.81
CA GLU A 70 -4.64 0.30 9.36
C GLU A 70 -3.80 1.43 8.76
N ALA A 71 -2.57 1.11 8.35
CA ALA A 71 -1.63 2.09 7.82
C ALA A 71 -1.95 2.54 6.38
N ALA A 72 -2.77 1.79 5.64
CA ALA A 72 -3.06 2.08 4.23
C ALA A 72 -3.72 3.45 4.02
N ILE A 73 -4.61 3.86 4.93
CA ILE A 73 -5.36 5.12 4.80
C ILE A 73 -4.44 6.34 4.93
N PRO A 74 -3.66 6.51 6.02
CA PRO A 74 -2.76 7.66 6.13
C PRO A 74 -1.67 7.66 5.07
N ILE A 75 -1.17 6.50 4.64
CA ILE A 75 -0.19 6.40 3.57
C ILE A 75 -0.78 6.87 2.24
N ALA A 76 -2.02 6.50 1.91
CA ALA A 76 -2.69 6.98 0.70
C ALA A 76 -2.82 8.51 0.69
N ILE A 77 -3.20 9.12 1.81
CA ILE A 77 -3.33 10.58 1.92
C ILE A 77 -1.97 11.27 1.70
N ILE A 78 -0.91 10.75 2.34
CA ILE A 78 0.44 11.29 2.18
C ILE A 78 0.93 11.10 0.74
N ALA A 79 0.69 9.95 0.11
CA ALA A 79 1.06 9.68 -1.27
C ALA A 79 0.42 10.68 -2.25
N VAL A 80 -0.88 10.95 -2.08
CA VAL A 80 -1.59 11.96 -2.87
C VAL A 80 -1.03 13.36 -2.62
N GLY A 81 -0.74 13.71 -1.37
CA GLY A 81 -0.11 14.98 -1.02
C GLY A 81 1.27 15.16 -1.66
N LEU A 82 2.12 14.12 -1.61
CA LEU A 82 3.44 14.11 -2.24
C LEU A 82 3.35 14.26 -3.76
N SER A 83 2.49 13.47 -4.40
CA SER A 83 2.34 13.52 -5.86
C SER A 83 1.80 14.85 -6.36
N SER A 84 0.91 15.48 -5.59
CA SER A 84 0.37 16.82 -5.88
C SER A 84 1.46 17.89 -5.71
N GLY A 85 2.25 17.83 -4.63
CA GLY A 85 3.34 18.77 -4.38
C GLY A 85 4.42 18.73 -5.45
N PHE A 86 4.76 17.54 -5.94
CA PHE A 86 5.77 17.34 -7.00
C PHE A 86 5.20 17.39 -8.44
N LYS A 87 3.91 17.71 -8.62
CA LYS A 87 3.22 17.83 -9.93
C LYS A 87 3.48 16.64 -10.86
N ARG A 88 3.36 15.42 -10.34
CA ARG A 88 3.64 14.18 -11.08
C ARG A 88 2.58 13.89 -12.14
N LYS A 89 3.01 13.49 -13.35
CA LYS A 89 2.10 13.21 -14.48
C LYS A 89 1.33 11.91 -14.34
N ASN A 90 1.95 10.89 -13.70
CA ASN A 90 1.38 9.55 -13.51
C ASN A 90 1.03 9.32 -12.02
N ALA A 91 0.51 10.34 -11.35
CA ALA A 91 0.27 10.35 -9.92
C ALA A 91 -0.58 9.17 -9.43
N LEU A 92 -1.60 8.77 -10.19
CA LEU A 92 -2.54 7.72 -9.78
C LEU A 92 -1.83 6.36 -9.61
N GLY A 93 -1.11 5.89 -10.62
CA GLY A 93 -0.40 4.61 -10.56
C GLY A 93 0.72 4.63 -9.51
N GLU A 94 1.51 5.71 -9.48
CA GLU A 94 2.58 5.87 -8.48
C GLU A 94 2.04 5.86 -7.04
N ASN A 95 0.91 6.51 -6.78
CA ASN A 95 0.29 6.54 -5.46
C ASN A 95 -0.21 5.16 -5.01
N VAL A 96 -0.77 4.38 -5.93
CA VAL A 96 -1.20 2.99 -5.65
C VAL A 96 0.00 2.14 -5.27
N ILE A 97 1.13 2.27 -5.94
CA ILE A 97 2.37 1.54 -5.60
C ILE A 97 2.90 1.96 -4.23
N ILE A 98 2.97 3.27 -3.94
CA ILE A 98 3.39 3.78 -2.62
C ILE A 98 2.50 3.21 -1.52
N GLN A 99 1.18 3.26 -1.72
CA GLN A 99 0.21 2.73 -0.77
C GLN A 99 0.37 1.21 -0.59
N SER A 100 0.52 0.45 -1.66
CA SER A 100 0.65 -1.01 -1.61
C SER A 100 1.89 -1.46 -0.84
N ILE A 101 3.04 -0.81 -1.09
CA ILE A 101 4.28 -1.11 -0.36
C ILE A 101 4.13 -0.71 1.11
N GLY A 102 3.60 0.48 1.36
CA GLY A 102 3.47 1.00 2.71
C GLY A 102 2.45 0.24 3.56
N ALA A 103 1.32 -0.16 3.00
CA ALA A 103 0.27 -0.90 3.70
C ALA A 103 0.74 -2.26 4.24
N ASN A 104 1.65 -2.93 3.53
CA ASN A 104 2.25 -4.19 4.00
C ASN A 104 2.93 -4.06 5.36
N SER A 105 3.39 -2.86 5.71
CA SER A 105 4.03 -2.62 7.01
C SER A 105 3.12 -2.94 8.20
N GLY A 106 1.85 -2.54 8.13
CA GLY A 106 0.86 -2.81 9.16
C GLY A 106 0.58 -4.29 9.34
N VAL A 107 0.43 -5.02 8.24
CA VAL A 107 0.16 -6.47 8.25
C VAL A 107 1.32 -7.26 8.86
N ILE A 108 2.55 -6.95 8.45
CA ILE A 108 3.77 -7.63 8.96
C ILE A 108 3.93 -7.37 10.46
N VAL A 109 3.75 -6.12 10.89
CA VAL A 109 3.87 -5.74 12.30
C VAL A 109 2.75 -6.38 13.13
N ALA A 110 1.51 -6.41 12.64
CA ALA A 110 0.41 -7.08 13.30
C ALA A 110 0.70 -8.57 13.49
N GLY A 111 1.15 -9.25 12.44
CA GLY A 111 1.57 -10.65 12.53
C GLY A 111 2.65 -10.85 13.59
N ALA A 112 3.70 -10.04 13.60
CA ALA A 112 4.79 -10.16 14.56
C ALA A 112 4.33 -9.93 16.00
N ILE A 113 3.56 -8.87 16.26
CA ILE A 113 3.13 -8.51 17.63
C ILE A 113 2.22 -9.58 18.24
N PHE A 114 1.36 -10.22 17.45
CA PHE A 114 0.46 -11.24 17.98
C PHE A 114 1.11 -12.62 18.06
N THR A 115 2.08 -12.94 17.21
CA THR A 115 2.71 -14.27 17.19
C THR A 115 3.93 -14.38 18.07
N LEU A 116 4.78 -13.34 18.17
CA LEU A 116 5.99 -13.40 18.99
C LEU A 116 5.72 -13.65 20.49
N PRO A 117 4.76 -13.00 21.14
CA PRO A 117 4.45 -13.31 22.54
C PRO A 117 3.98 -14.74 22.75
N ALA A 118 3.23 -15.31 21.80
CA ALA A 118 2.82 -16.71 21.85
C ALA A 118 4.02 -17.66 21.81
N LEU A 119 5.04 -17.35 21.00
CA LEU A 119 6.29 -18.11 20.95
C LEU A 119 7.03 -18.09 22.30
N TYR A 120 7.12 -16.91 22.95
CA TYR A 120 7.75 -16.82 24.27
C TYR A 120 7.01 -17.65 25.33
N ILE A 121 5.68 -17.62 25.35
CA ILE A 121 4.87 -18.40 26.28
C ILE A 121 5.02 -19.91 26.00
N LEU A 122 5.08 -20.30 24.75
CA LEU A 122 5.27 -21.70 24.36
C LEU A 122 6.69 -22.18 24.66
N GLN A 123 7.71 -21.32 24.47
CA GLN A 123 9.09 -21.64 24.76
C GLN A 123 9.33 -21.91 26.25
N ASP A 124 8.67 -21.16 27.12
CA ASP A 124 8.76 -21.34 28.59
C ASP A 124 8.10 -22.65 29.03
N LYS A 125 6.97 -23.01 28.43
CA LYS A 125 6.22 -24.25 28.74
C LYS A 125 6.71 -25.50 28.01
N TYR A 126 7.18 -25.33 26.75
CA TYR A 126 7.56 -26.41 25.83
C TYR A 126 8.78 -26.00 24.98
N PRO A 127 9.99 -26.02 25.54
CA PRO A 127 11.18 -25.53 24.82
C PRO A 127 11.45 -26.26 23.50
N ALA A 128 11.10 -27.55 23.41
CA ALA A 128 11.31 -28.34 22.18
C ALA A 128 10.35 -27.92 21.02
N VAL A 129 9.17 -27.42 21.33
CA VAL A 129 8.15 -27.05 20.34
C VAL A 129 8.51 -25.74 19.62
N SER A 130 9.19 -24.82 20.30
CA SER A 130 9.62 -23.55 19.74
C SER A 130 10.58 -23.75 18.57
N TYR A 131 11.53 -24.69 18.71
CA TYR A 131 12.49 -25.00 17.66
C TYR A 131 11.84 -25.68 16.44
N THR A 132 10.90 -26.58 16.65
CA THR A 132 10.18 -27.27 15.56
C THR A 132 9.33 -26.31 14.74
N HIS A 133 8.62 -25.36 15.36
CA HIS A 133 7.80 -24.39 14.63
C HIS A 133 8.61 -23.34 13.87
N LEU A 134 9.80 -22.99 14.33
CA LEU A 134 10.70 -22.06 13.62
C LEU A 134 11.44 -22.73 12.47
N THR A 135 11.74 -24.03 12.59
CA THR A 135 12.56 -24.77 11.58
C THR A 135 11.74 -25.48 10.52
N LEU A 136 10.50 -25.91 10.84
CA LEU A 136 9.62 -26.61 9.87
C LEU A 136 9.33 -25.83 8.58
N PRO A 137 9.09 -24.50 8.59
CA PRO A 137 8.90 -23.74 7.36
C PRO A 137 10.15 -23.66 6.49
N THR A 138 11.33 -23.68 7.09
CA THR A 138 12.61 -23.59 6.36
C THR A 138 13.04 -24.92 5.75
N ILE A 139 12.68 -26.06 6.33
CA ILE A 139 13.01 -27.39 5.80
C ILE A 139 12.17 -27.76 4.56
N ARG A 140 11.03 -27.11 4.35
CA ARG A 140 10.15 -27.38 3.20
C ARG A 140 10.56 -26.66 1.90
N LEU A 141 11.62 -25.86 1.93
CA LEU A 141 12.15 -25.08 0.80
C LEU A 141 13.48 -25.63 0.24
N VAL A 142 13.90 -26.84 0.64
CA VAL A 142 15.06 -27.52 0.09
C VAL A 142 14.62 -28.73 -0.73
#